data_6f2a6d59df1408fda4e6e59510e1315b
#
_entry.id   6f2a6d59df1408fda4e6e59510e1315b
#
_cell.length_a   1.000
_cell.length_b   1.000
_cell.length_c   1.000
_cell.angle_alpha   90.00
_cell.angle_beta   90.00
_cell.angle_gamma   90.00
#
_symmetry.space_group_name_H-M   'P 1'
#
loop_
_entity.id
_entity.type
_entity.pdbx_description
1 polymer ?
#
loop_
_entity_poly.entity_id
_entity_poly.type
_entity_poly.pdbx_seq_one_letter_code
_entity_poly.pdbx_strand_id
1 'polypeptide(L)'
;RRQRQMCIRDSNKDYPAVIGVCEVENRNVLEDIVATEKLAPANYRIVHYDSPEARGVDAAFIYRPDVLKLEGSKAIRTVISSLPDFKTRDIVAMWGKIEGEDFLFMVAHWPSRLGGKEASEFKRIAVGHQMRQIADSVRALRPATKVVMMGDFNDDPIDSSISGADGIGAKVKVKEVQPADYYAPYAALLKAGYGTLAYGDAWNIFDNIVVSGNLLDGEKGKLQILKAEKSKFYGNIFKRHYMIQKEGQYKGYPLRTFVGNNFQGGFSDHFPVYIYIGK
;
A
#
# COMPACT_ATOMS: atom_id res chain seq x y z
N ARG A 1 -15.39 -9.81 -8.02
CA ARG A 1 -16.05 -8.50 -7.74
C ARG A 1 -16.73 -8.49 -6.35
N ARG A 2 -17.74 -9.33 -6.07
CA ARG A 2 -18.53 -9.36 -4.82
C ARG A 2 -17.67 -9.50 -3.56
N GLN A 3 -16.54 -10.15 -3.66
CA GLN A 3 -15.65 -10.51 -2.55
C GLN A 3 -14.67 -9.39 -2.19
N ARG A 4 -14.09 -8.67 -3.18
CA ARG A 4 -13.28 -7.46 -2.92
C ARG A 4 -14.08 -6.37 -2.21
N GLN A 5 -15.36 -6.23 -2.55
CA GLN A 5 -16.29 -5.28 -1.93
C GLN A 5 -16.56 -5.56 -0.45
N MET A 6 -16.68 -6.85 -0.08
CA MET A 6 -16.83 -7.23 1.33
C MET A 6 -15.58 -6.85 2.13
N CYS A 7 -14.37 -7.06 1.59
CA CYS A 7 -13.14 -6.69 2.25
C CYS A 7 -13.04 -5.19 2.52
N ILE A 8 -13.39 -4.35 1.56
CA ILE A 8 -13.36 -2.88 1.71
C ILE A 8 -14.34 -2.42 2.80
N ARG A 9 -15.57 -2.92 2.80
CA ARG A 9 -16.58 -2.57 3.80
C ARG A 9 -16.27 -3.11 5.19
N ASP A 10 -15.81 -4.34 5.28
CA ASP A 10 -15.56 -5.01 6.57
C ASP A 10 -14.30 -4.52 7.26
N SER A 11 -13.39 -3.84 6.55
CA SER A 11 -12.16 -3.29 7.12
C SER A 11 -12.39 -2.08 8.02
N ASN A 12 -13.44 -1.31 7.74
CA ASN A 12 -13.84 -0.15 8.55
C ASN A 12 -15.39 0.01 8.49
N LYS A 13 -16.02 0.31 9.64
CA LYS A 13 -17.46 0.57 9.72
C LYS A 13 -17.91 1.73 8.83
N ASP A 14 -17.03 2.72 8.65
CA ASP A 14 -17.31 3.98 7.96
C ASP A 14 -16.73 4.08 6.55
N TYR A 15 -16.34 2.98 5.93
CA TYR A 15 -15.60 2.90 4.68
C TYR A 15 -14.20 3.57 4.75
N PRO A 16 -13.14 2.95 4.22
CA PRO A 16 -11.81 3.55 4.13
C PRO A 16 -11.82 4.88 3.36
N ALA A 17 -11.12 5.87 3.87
CA ALA A 17 -11.04 7.18 3.22
C ALA A 17 -10.24 7.14 1.92
N VAL A 18 -9.12 6.39 1.92
CA VAL A 18 -8.22 6.21 0.78
C VAL A 18 -7.83 4.74 0.68
N ILE A 19 -7.89 4.20 -0.52
CA ILE A 19 -7.56 2.80 -0.84
C ILE A 19 -6.59 2.82 -2.01
N GLY A 20 -5.37 2.31 -1.80
CA GLY A 20 -4.45 1.95 -2.88
C GLY A 20 -4.76 0.54 -3.36
N VAL A 21 -4.79 0.34 -4.65
CA VAL A 21 -4.99 -0.97 -5.28
C VAL A 21 -3.89 -1.25 -6.28
N CYS A 22 -3.50 -2.52 -6.36
CA CYS A 22 -2.51 -3.02 -7.32
C CYS A 22 -3.14 -4.11 -8.18
N GLU A 23 -2.52 -4.40 -9.34
CA GLU A 23 -2.98 -5.38 -10.33
C GLU A 23 -4.39 -5.08 -10.85
N VAL A 24 -4.62 -3.81 -11.16
CA VAL A 24 -5.86 -3.34 -11.78
C VAL A 24 -5.69 -3.43 -13.30
N GLU A 25 -6.62 -4.11 -13.95
CA GLU A 25 -6.58 -4.30 -15.41
C GLU A 25 -6.86 -2.99 -16.16
N ASN A 26 -7.83 -2.20 -15.69
CA ASN A 26 -8.21 -0.93 -16.31
C ASN A 26 -9.16 -0.13 -15.38
N ARG A 27 -9.47 1.09 -15.80
CA ARG A 27 -10.38 1.98 -15.08
C ARG A 27 -11.80 1.42 -14.94
N ASN A 28 -12.32 0.72 -15.96
CA ASN A 28 -13.69 0.19 -15.93
C ASN A 28 -13.89 -0.82 -14.79
N VAL A 29 -12.87 -1.63 -14.49
CA VAL A 29 -12.91 -2.55 -13.32
C VAL A 29 -13.09 -1.79 -12.01
N LEU A 30 -12.47 -0.63 -11.87
CA LEU A 30 -12.62 0.21 -10.67
C LEU A 30 -14.00 0.87 -10.63
N GLU A 31 -14.50 1.35 -11.75
CA GLU A 31 -15.85 1.92 -11.88
C GLU A 31 -16.93 0.89 -11.51
N ASP A 32 -16.80 -0.33 -11.99
CA ASP A 32 -17.66 -1.44 -11.61
C ASP A 32 -17.59 -1.76 -10.11
N ILE A 33 -16.39 -1.68 -9.50
CA ILE A 33 -16.21 -1.92 -8.05
C ILE A 33 -16.95 -0.84 -7.25
N VAL A 34 -16.72 0.44 -7.53
CA VAL A 34 -17.31 1.54 -6.76
C VAL A 34 -18.81 1.70 -6.98
N ALA A 35 -19.32 1.28 -8.14
CA ALA A 35 -20.74 1.30 -8.47
C ALA A 35 -21.56 0.18 -7.80
N THR A 36 -20.90 -0.76 -7.11
CA THR A 36 -21.64 -1.86 -6.48
C THR A 36 -22.52 -1.36 -5.32
N GLU A 37 -23.65 -2.01 -5.11
CA GLU A 37 -24.62 -1.69 -4.06
C GLU A 37 -23.96 -1.43 -2.68
N LYS A 38 -22.92 -2.19 -2.35
CA LYS A 38 -22.20 -2.09 -1.07
C LYS A 38 -21.25 -0.89 -0.98
N LEU A 39 -20.72 -0.39 -2.08
CA LEU A 39 -19.73 0.69 -2.10
C LEU A 39 -20.29 2.00 -2.64
N ALA A 40 -21.36 1.96 -3.42
CA ALA A 40 -22.01 3.15 -3.96
C ALA A 40 -22.35 4.23 -2.89
N PRO A 41 -22.80 3.87 -1.66
CA PRO A 41 -23.08 4.87 -0.62
C PRO A 41 -21.84 5.66 -0.17
N ALA A 42 -20.63 5.13 -0.36
CA ALA A 42 -19.37 5.82 -0.02
C ALA A 42 -18.97 6.88 -1.06
N ASN A 43 -19.66 6.95 -2.20
CA ASN A 43 -19.42 7.91 -3.29
C ASN A 43 -17.95 8.01 -3.69
N TYR A 44 -17.25 6.89 -3.80
CA TYR A 44 -15.84 6.85 -4.13
C TYR A 44 -15.54 7.48 -5.48
N ARG A 45 -14.38 8.16 -5.56
CA ARG A 45 -13.75 8.63 -6.78
C ARG A 45 -12.49 7.82 -7.07
N ILE A 46 -12.04 7.86 -8.32
CA ILE A 46 -10.96 7.02 -8.83
C ILE A 46 -9.86 7.91 -9.39
N VAL A 47 -8.61 7.59 -9.01
CA VAL A 47 -7.40 8.07 -9.67
C VAL A 47 -6.70 6.86 -10.29
N HIS A 48 -6.64 6.82 -11.61
CA HIS A 48 -6.06 5.73 -12.38
C HIS A 48 -5.37 6.28 -13.63
N TYR A 49 -4.24 5.69 -13.96
CA TYR A 49 -3.44 5.96 -15.15
C TYR A 49 -2.95 4.63 -15.72
N ASP A 50 -2.97 4.50 -17.03
CA ASP A 50 -2.39 3.36 -17.71
C ASP A 50 -0.86 3.42 -17.61
N SER A 51 -0.23 2.34 -17.23
CA SER A 51 1.22 2.18 -17.14
C SER A 51 1.78 1.38 -18.32
N PRO A 52 3.10 1.47 -18.61
CA PRO A 52 3.71 0.74 -19.73
C PRO A 52 3.99 -0.73 -19.43
N GLU A 53 3.50 -1.25 -18.35
CA GLU A 53 3.73 -2.65 -17.93
C GLU A 53 3.11 -3.62 -18.95
N ALA A 54 3.89 -4.63 -19.36
CA ALA A 54 3.54 -5.49 -20.49
C ALA A 54 2.31 -6.38 -20.24
N ARG A 55 1.97 -6.70 -18.98
CA ARG A 55 0.78 -7.48 -18.64
C ARG A 55 -0.51 -6.64 -18.61
N GLY A 56 -0.39 -5.31 -18.76
CA GLY A 56 -1.54 -4.40 -18.72
C GLY A 56 -2.19 -4.32 -17.34
N VAL A 57 -1.40 -4.37 -16.26
CA VAL A 57 -1.91 -4.20 -14.90
C VAL A 57 -1.30 -2.97 -14.23
N ASP A 58 -2.14 -2.20 -13.57
CA ASP A 58 -1.82 -0.89 -13.04
C ASP A 58 -1.93 -0.82 -11.51
N ALA A 59 -1.46 0.30 -10.96
CA ALA A 59 -1.79 0.75 -9.61
C ALA A 59 -2.78 1.92 -9.69
N ALA A 60 -3.67 2.03 -8.70
CA ALA A 60 -4.66 3.08 -8.68
C ALA A 60 -5.10 3.44 -7.25
N PHE A 61 -5.81 4.56 -7.12
CA PHE A 61 -6.50 4.94 -5.90
C PHE A 61 -8.01 4.95 -6.08
N ILE A 62 -8.69 4.57 -5.00
CA ILE A 62 -10.10 4.83 -4.77
C ILE A 62 -10.19 5.67 -3.49
N TYR A 63 -10.84 6.82 -3.51
CA TYR A 63 -10.90 7.72 -2.36
C TYR A 63 -12.28 8.33 -2.15
N ARG A 64 -12.58 8.71 -0.91
CA ARG A 64 -13.81 9.41 -0.53
C ARG A 64 -13.62 10.92 -0.64
N PRO A 65 -14.36 11.62 -1.52
CA PRO A 65 -14.20 13.06 -1.73
C PRO A 65 -14.74 13.92 -0.57
N ASP A 66 -15.58 13.34 0.30
CA ASP A 66 -16.05 13.98 1.54
C ASP A 66 -14.95 14.01 2.64
N VAL A 67 -13.95 13.14 2.54
CA VAL A 67 -12.81 13.08 3.47
C VAL A 67 -11.56 13.73 2.87
N LEU A 68 -11.14 13.30 1.67
CA LEU A 68 -9.99 13.86 0.97
C LEU A 68 -10.44 14.86 -0.09
N LYS A 69 -10.14 16.13 0.12
CA LYS A 69 -10.27 17.18 -0.90
C LYS A 69 -9.07 17.11 -1.84
N LEU A 70 -9.22 16.34 -2.92
CA LEU A 70 -8.16 16.14 -3.91
C LEU A 70 -7.83 17.47 -4.61
N GLU A 71 -6.55 17.85 -4.64
CA GLU A 71 -6.01 19.01 -5.36
C GLU A 71 -5.34 18.62 -6.66
N GLY A 72 -4.81 17.41 -6.76
CA GLY A 72 -4.20 16.90 -7.99
C GLY A 72 -3.70 15.46 -7.89
N SER A 73 -3.35 14.92 -9.03
CA SER A 73 -2.76 13.57 -9.14
C SER A 73 -1.87 13.47 -10.37
N LYS A 74 -0.96 12.50 -10.37
CA LYS A 74 -0.03 12.26 -11.48
C LYS A 74 0.46 10.81 -11.46
N ALA A 75 0.61 10.22 -12.66
CA ALA A 75 1.45 9.04 -12.86
C ALA A 75 2.91 9.48 -13.01
N ILE A 76 3.81 8.84 -12.30
CA ILE A 76 5.24 9.10 -12.34
C ILE A 76 5.92 7.84 -12.83
N ARG A 77 6.62 7.96 -13.96
CA ARG A 77 7.34 6.85 -14.58
C ARG A 77 8.35 6.27 -13.59
N THR A 78 8.26 4.96 -13.35
CA THR A 78 9.30 4.24 -12.64
C THR A 78 10.55 4.13 -13.52
N VAL A 79 11.67 4.65 -13.01
CA VAL A 79 12.95 4.65 -13.71
C VAL A 79 13.98 3.83 -12.92
N ILE A 80 14.63 2.90 -13.60
CA ILE A 80 15.76 2.14 -13.06
C ILE A 80 16.97 2.44 -13.94
N SER A 81 17.87 3.29 -13.47
CA SER A 81 18.96 3.85 -14.28
C SER A 81 19.86 2.80 -14.93
N SER A 82 20.05 1.64 -14.26
CA SER A 82 20.80 0.50 -14.81
C SER A 82 20.04 -0.32 -15.85
N LEU A 83 18.73 -0.07 -16.05
CA LEU A 83 17.85 -0.77 -16.95
C LEU A 83 16.92 0.23 -17.67
N PRO A 84 17.42 1.07 -18.58
CA PRO A 84 16.63 2.17 -19.17
C PRO A 84 15.41 1.71 -19.95
N ASP A 85 15.45 0.52 -20.54
CA ASP A 85 14.34 -0.06 -21.31
C ASP A 85 13.36 -0.89 -20.46
N PHE A 86 13.59 -0.99 -19.15
CA PHE A 86 12.76 -1.78 -18.26
C PHE A 86 11.39 -1.10 -18.05
N LYS A 87 10.35 -1.75 -18.55
CA LYS A 87 8.97 -1.28 -18.39
C LYS A 87 8.32 -1.95 -17.20
N THR A 88 7.81 -1.15 -16.29
CA THR A 88 7.06 -1.60 -15.10
C THR A 88 5.94 -0.61 -14.80
N ARG A 89 5.16 -0.87 -13.76
CA ARG A 89 4.07 0.01 -13.34
C ARG A 89 4.59 1.36 -12.88
N ASP A 90 3.85 2.40 -13.18
CA ASP A 90 4.12 3.75 -12.71
C ASP A 90 3.79 3.90 -11.22
N ILE A 91 4.45 4.82 -10.55
CA ILE A 91 4.03 5.30 -9.24
C ILE A 91 2.86 6.26 -9.45
N VAL A 92 1.70 5.98 -8.87
CA VAL A 92 0.58 6.92 -8.90
C VAL A 92 0.62 7.75 -7.64
N ALA A 93 0.75 9.06 -7.80
CA ALA A 93 0.71 10.05 -6.72
C ALA A 93 -0.58 10.85 -6.77
N MET A 94 -1.15 11.14 -5.61
CA MET A 94 -2.24 12.10 -5.45
C MET A 94 -2.00 12.94 -4.19
N TRP A 95 -2.44 14.21 -4.22
CA TRP A 95 -2.29 15.12 -3.11
C TRP A 95 -3.54 15.96 -2.89
N GLY A 96 -3.72 16.41 -1.67
CA GLY A 96 -4.88 17.19 -1.27
C GLY A 96 -4.94 17.36 0.24
N LYS A 97 -6.11 17.70 0.75
CA LYS A 97 -6.31 18.03 2.17
C LYS A 97 -7.29 17.09 2.85
N ILE A 98 -6.93 16.64 4.06
CA ILE A 98 -7.83 15.98 5.00
C ILE A 98 -7.90 16.88 6.25
N GLU A 99 -9.09 17.32 6.62
CA GLU A 99 -9.32 18.24 7.75
C GLU A 99 -8.41 19.50 7.74
N GLY A 100 -8.09 19.98 6.54
CA GLY A 100 -7.23 21.17 6.34
C GLY A 100 -5.73 20.89 6.33
N GLU A 101 -5.28 19.66 6.61
CA GLU A 101 -3.88 19.26 6.59
C GLU A 101 -3.48 18.69 5.23
N ASP A 102 -2.28 19.04 4.75
CA ASP A 102 -1.76 18.58 3.46
C ASP A 102 -1.31 17.14 3.52
N PHE A 103 -1.76 16.35 2.54
CA PHE A 103 -1.38 14.94 2.35
C PHE A 103 -0.83 14.70 0.96
N LEU A 104 0.20 13.85 0.87
CA LEU A 104 0.68 13.18 -0.33
C LEU A 104 0.50 11.68 -0.16
N PHE A 105 -0.29 11.07 -1.03
CA PHE A 105 -0.44 9.63 -1.13
C PHE A 105 0.28 9.12 -2.36
N MET A 106 1.02 8.03 -2.23
CA MET A 106 1.62 7.31 -3.36
C MET A 106 1.27 5.85 -3.29
N VAL A 107 0.83 5.27 -4.41
CA VAL A 107 0.65 3.83 -4.55
C VAL A 107 1.56 3.31 -5.66
N ALA A 108 2.20 2.18 -5.41
CA ALA A 108 3.09 1.53 -6.37
C ALA A 108 3.05 0.01 -6.21
N HIS A 109 3.19 -0.70 -7.32
CA HIS A 109 3.45 -2.13 -7.32
C HIS A 109 4.86 -2.36 -7.85
N TRP A 110 5.79 -2.69 -6.96
CA TRP A 110 7.21 -2.79 -7.26
C TRP A 110 7.55 -4.05 -8.06
N PRO A 111 8.72 -4.09 -8.72
CA PRO A 111 9.20 -5.28 -9.40
C PRO A 111 9.26 -6.49 -8.48
N SER A 112 8.73 -7.61 -8.96
CA SER A 112 8.69 -8.86 -8.20
C SER A 112 10.09 -9.43 -7.95
N ARG A 113 10.18 -10.43 -7.08
CA ARG A 113 11.41 -11.19 -6.80
C ARG A 113 11.76 -12.21 -7.90
N LEU A 114 11.27 -12.02 -9.12
CA LEU A 114 11.55 -12.89 -10.26
C LEU A 114 13.07 -12.95 -10.51
N GLY A 115 13.58 -14.18 -10.59
CA GLY A 115 15.02 -14.43 -10.69
C GLY A 115 15.76 -14.51 -9.33
N GLY A 116 15.03 -14.37 -8.22
CA GLY A 116 15.55 -14.42 -6.85
C GLY A 116 15.51 -13.05 -6.15
N LYS A 117 15.41 -13.10 -4.81
CA LYS A 117 15.32 -11.91 -3.97
C LYS A 117 16.50 -10.97 -4.20
N GLU A 118 17.71 -11.50 -4.05
CA GLU A 118 18.96 -10.75 -4.15
C GLU A 118 19.21 -10.21 -5.57
N ALA A 119 19.04 -11.06 -6.58
CA ALA A 119 19.26 -10.70 -7.99
C ALA A 119 18.33 -9.59 -8.49
N SER A 120 17.16 -9.41 -7.89
CA SER A 120 16.16 -8.42 -8.27
C SER A 120 16.07 -7.23 -7.29
N GLU A 121 16.76 -7.25 -6.14
CA GLU A 121 16.65 -6.27 -5.06
C GLU A 121 16.94 -4.84 -5.52
N PHE A 122 17.97 -4.65 -6.36
CA PHE A 122 18.34 -3.33 -6.88
C PHE A 122 17.20 -2.60 -7.59
N LYS A 123 16.27 -3.34 -8.21
CA LYS A 123 15.08 -2.77 -8.85
C LYS A 123 14.12 -2.17 -7.82
N ARG A 124 13.90 -2.87 -6.73
CA ARG A 124 13.02 -2.42 -5.65
C ARG A 124 13.66 -1.28 -4.85
N ILE A 125 14.96 -1.33 -4.61
CA ILE A 125 15.72 -0.21 -4.03
C ILE A 125 15.54 1.05 -4.88
N ALA A 126 15.70 0.96 -6.21
CA ALA A 126 15.51 2.09 -7.11
C ALA A 126 14.11 2.71 -7.03
N VAL A 127 13.06 1.88 -6.95
CA VAL A 127 11.67 2.39 -6.80
C VAL A 127 11.45 3.01 -5.43
N GLY A 128 11.94 2.38 -4.36
CA GLY A 128 11.89 2.92 -3.00
C GLY A 128 12.59 4.27 -2.90
N HIS A 129 13.78 4.39 -3.48
CA HIS A 129 14.52 5.64 -3.58
C HIS A 129 13.73 6.73 -4.34
N GLN A 130 13.14 6.38 -5.49
CA GLN A 130 12.35 7.31 -6.28
C GLN A 130 11.11 7.81 -5.51
N MET A 131 10.41 6.93 -4.79
CA MET A 131 9.27 7.33 -3.94
C MET A 131 9.72 8.28 -2.83
N ARG A 132 10.88 8.03 -2.20
CA ARG A 132 11.48 8.93 -1.22
C ARG A 132 11.80 10.28 -1.83
N GLN A 133 12.46 10.34 -2.99
CA GLN A 133 12.81 11.59 -3.67
C GLN A 133 11.57 12.44 -3.99
N ILE A 134 10.48 11.82 -4.44
CA ILE A 134 9.20 12.49 -4.68
C ILE A 134 8.68 13.12 -3.39
N ALA A 135 8.65 12.34 -2.31
CA ALA A 135 8.15 12.80 -1.01
C ALA A 135 9.02 13.92 -0.43
N ASP A 136 10.34 13.78 -0.49
CA ASP A 136 11.29 14.77 0.00
C ASP A 136 11.18 16.09 -0.79
N SER A 137 11.00 16.01 -2.11
CA SER A 137 10.78 17.20 -2.96
C SER A 137 9.51 17.97 -2.58
N VAL A 138 8.42 17.25 -2.29
CA VAL A 138 7.16 17.88 -1.84
C VAL A 138 7.33 18.49 -0.44
N ARG A 139 7.98 17.78 0.48
CA ARG A 139 8.19 18.23 1.84
C ARG A 139 9.22 19.37 1.95
N ALA A 140 10.17 19.48 1.02
CA ALA A 140 11.06 20.64 0.93
C ALA A 140 10.29 21.94 0.67
N LEU A 141 9.21 21.87 -0.11
CA LEU A 141 8.34 23.03 -0.41
C LEU A 141 7.23 23.22 0.63
N ARG A 142 6.73 22.14 1.20
CA ARG A 142 5.63 22.09 2.18
C ARG A 142 5.99 21.13 3.32
N PRO A 143 6.80 21.55 4.31
CA PRO A 143 7.34 20.67 5.35
C PRO A 143 6.29 19.97 6.21
N ALA A 144 5.11 20.57 6.37
CA ALA A 144 4.01 19.99 7.13
C ALA A 144 3.25 18.89 6.38
N THR A 145 3.53 18.64 5.08
CA THR A 145 2.85 17.61 4.31
C THR A 145 3.06 16.24 4.93
N LYS A 146 1.96 15.55 5.17
CA LYS A 146 1.92 14.17 5.63
C LYS A 146 2.00 13.25 4.43
N VAL A 147 2.91 12.28 4.46
CA VAL A 147 3.16 11.36 3.35
C VAL A 147 2.72 9.95 3.73
N VAL A 148 2.02 9.29 2.81
CA VAL A 148 1.60 7.90 2.91
C VAL A 148 1.98 7.20 1.61
N MET A 149 2.94 6.29 1.67
CA MET A 149 3.39 5.44 0.56
C MET A 149 2.83 4.05 0.77
N MET A 150 2.13 3.49 -0.21
CA MET A 150 1.48 2.19 -0.05
C MET A 150 1.56 1.34 -1.31
N GLY A 151 1.33 0.04 -1.15
CA GLY A 151 1.21 -0.90 -2.25
C GLY A 151 1.87 -2.24 -1.97
N ASP A 152 1.94 -3.06 -3.02
CA ASP A 152 2.73 -4.28 -3.02
C ASP A 152 4.19 -3.93 -3.36
N PHE A 153 5.03 -3.88 -2.34
CA PHE A 153 6.45 -3.52 -2.50
C PHE A 153 7.33 -4.74 -2.84
N ASN A 154 6.74 -5.95 -2.88
CA ASN A 154 7.47 -7.19 -3.14
C ASN A 154 8.70 -7.40 -2.22
N ASP A 155 8.78 -6.65 -1.13
CA ASP A 155 9.81 -6.74 -0.08
C ASP A 155 9.19 -6.56 1.31
N ASP A 156 9.84 -7.15 2.29
CA ASP A 156 9.46 -7.02 3.69
C ASP A 156 9.86 -5.62 4.23
N PRO A 157 9.15 -5.10 5.24
CA PRO A 157 9.38 -3.75 5.76
C PRO A 157 10.79 -3.53 6.36
N ILE A 158 11.56 -4.60 6.53
CA ILE A 158 12.95 -4.58 7.02
C ILE A 158 13.99 -4.71 5.91
N ASP A 159 13.56 -4.96 4.66
CA ASP A 159 14.47 -5.10 3.52
C ASP A 159 15.07 -3.75 3.10
N SER A 160 16.21 -3.78 2.42
CA SER A 160 17.00 -2.60 2.06
C SER A 160 16.23 -1.57 1.23
N SER A 161 15.29 -2.03 0.40
CA SER A 161 14.43 -1.18 -0.42
C SER A 161 13.49 -0.27 0.40
N ILE A 162 13.09 -0.71 1.62
CA ILE A 162 12.20 0.04 2.52
C ILE A 162 12.98 0.67 3.66
N SER A 163 13.80 -0.10 4.40
CA SER A 163 14.50 0.39 5.59
C SER A 163 15.92 0.90 5.32
N GLY A 164 16.52 0.52 4.20
CA GLY A 164 17.88 0.93 3.83
C GLY A 164 17.97 2.38 3.34
N ALA A 165 19.13 3.00 3.54
CA ALA A 165 19.39 4.40 3.16
C ALA A 165 19.25 4.66 1.65
N ASP A 166 19.55 3.67 0.84
CA ASP A 166 19.45 3.74 -0.64
C ASP A 166 18.04 3.46 -1.16
N GLY A 167 17.12 3.02 -0.31
CA GLY A 167 15.70 2.84 -0.57
C GLY A 167 14.87 4.00 -0.01
N ILE A 168 13.73 3.69 0.64
CA ILE A 168 12.91 4.70 1.33
C ILE A 168 13.64 5.24 2.57
N GLY A 169 14.45 4.45 3.26
CA GLY A 169 15.13 4.82 4.50
C GLY A 169 14.18 4.87 5.71
N ALA A 170 13.10 4.09 5.68
CA ALA A 170 12.10 4.10 6.73
C ALA A 170 12.62 3.48 8.03
N LYS A 171 12.39 4.15 9.15
CA LYS A 171 12.66 3.60 10.49
C LYS A 171 11.69 2.47 10.79
N VAL A 172 12.20 1.40 11.42
CA VAL A 172 11.42 0.22 11.79
C VAL A 172 10.96 0.23 13.26
N LYS A 173 11.54 1.12 14.07
CA LYS A 173 11.20 1.28 15.48
C LYS A 173 10.64 2.67 15.74
N VAL A 174 9.42 2.76 16.20
CA VAL A 174 8.70 4.02 16.42
C VAL A 174 9.46 5.01 17.30
N LYS A 175 10.20 4.54 18.30
CA LYS A 175 10.99 5.40 19.21
C LYS A 175 12.17 6.11 18.55
N GLU A 176 12.57 5.68 17.36
CA GLU A 176 13.70 6.23 16.59
C GLU A 176 13.21 7.23 15.52
N VAL A 177 11.88 7.40 15.38
CA VAL A 177 11.28 8.24 14.33
C VAL A 177 11.27 9.69 14.75
N GLN A 178 11.82 10.54 13.89
CA GLN A 178 11.72 12.00 13.99
C GLN A 178 10.69 12.52 12.96
N PRO A 179 10.13 13.73 13.11
CA PRO A 179 9.15 14.27 12.16
C PRO A 179 9.63 14.31 10.70
N ALA A 180 10.94 14.43 10.47
CA ALA A 180 11.54 14.41 9.13
C ALA A 180 11.68 13.00 8.53
N ASP A 181 11.66 11.97 9.34
CA ASP A 181 11.86 10.57 8.91
C ASP A 181 10.61 9.99 8.22
N TYR A 182 10.79 8.75 7.72
CA TYR A 182 9.72 7.83 7.33
C TYR A 182 9.67 6.66 8.31
N TYR A 183 8.50 6.05 8.48
CA TYR A 183 8.25 4.95 9.39
C TYR A 183 7.53 3.80 8.70
N ALA A 184 8.02 2.57 8.91
CA ALA A 184 7.44 1.32 8.40
C ALA A 184 6.68 0.56 9.52
N PRO A 185 5.36 0.80 9.70
CA PRO A 185 4.58 0.26 10.82
C PRO A 185 4.44 -1.26 10.82
N TYR A 186 4.65 -1.90 9.67
CA TYR A 186 4.51 -3.35 9.52
C TYR A 186 5.74 -4.14 9.98
N ALA A 187 6.89 -3.51 10.21
CA ALA A 187 8.10 -4.17 10.72
C ALA A 187 7.86 -4.88 12.07
N ALA A 188 7.04 -4.27 12.93
CA ALA A 188 6.68 -4.87 14.20
C ALA A 188 5.75 -6.10 14.06
N LEU A 189 4.88 -6.09 13.06
CA LEU A 189 4.01 -7.23 12.72
C LEU A 189 4.83 -8.39 12.15
N LEU A 190 5.74 -8.12 11.22
CA LEU A 190 6.64 -9.13 10.67
C LEU A 190 7.46 -9.80 11.78
N LYS A 191 8.04 -9.00 12.69
CA LYS A 191 8.78 -9.52 13.87
C LYS A 191 7.91 -10.38 14.78
N ALA A 192 6.60 -10.14 14.82
CA ALA A 192 5.64 -10.92 15.59
C ALA A 192 5.12 -12.16 14.84
N GLY A 193 5.65 -12.48 13.66
CA GLY A 193 5.30 -13.66 12.86
C GLY A 193 4.04 -13.50 12.00
N TYR A 194 3.56 -12.26 11.78
CA TYR A 194 2.45 -11.99 10.87
C TYR A 194 2.95 -11.81 9.44
N GLY A 195 2.08 -12.10 8.46
CA GLY A 195 2.37 -11.90 7.04
C GLY A 195 1.12 -11.60 6.22
N THR A 196 1.30 -10.98 5.06
CA THR A 196 0.23 -10.72 4.08
C THR A 196 0.15 -11.81 3.03
N LEU A 197 1.27 -12.50 2.78
CA LEU A 197 1.34 -13.67 1.90
C LEU A 197 2.28 -14.72 2.50
N ALA A 198 2.16 -15.94 1.99
CA ALA A 198 3.07 -17.03 2.36
C ALA A 198 3.62 -17.72 1.11
N TYR A 199 4.91 -18.00 1.12
CA TYR A 199 5.61 -18.74 0.10
C TYR A 199 6.61 -19.72 0.74
N GLY A 200 6.53 -21.03 0.39
CA GLY A 200 7.39 -22.05 0.99
C GLY A 200 7.33 -22.08 2.52
N ASP A 201 6.13 -21.93 3.09
CA ASP A 201 5.84 -21.84 4.54
C ASP A 201 6.46 -20.64 5.27
N ALA A 202 7.13 -19.73 4.54
CA ALA A 202 7.59 -18.45 5.09
C ALA A 202 6.52 -17.36 4.87
N TRP A 203 6.17 -16.66 5.95
CA TRP A 203 5.28 -15.51 5.91
C TRP A 203 6.08 -14.23 5.65
N ASN A 204 5.65 -13.45 4.67
CA ASN A 204 6.22 -12.15 4.30
C ASN A 204 5.15 -11.06 4.37
N ILE A 205 5.57 -9.81 4.51
CA ILE A 205 4.70 -8.63 4.41
C ILE A 205 5.16 -7.81 3.20
N PHE A 206 4.63 -8.11 2.02
CA PHE A 206 4.93 -7.36 0.80
C PHE A 206 4.01 -6.17 0.60
N ASP A 207 2.81 -6.25 1.17
CA ASP A 207 1.85 -5.16 1.19
C ASP A 207 2.22 -4.22 2.33
N ASN A 208 2.75 -3.06 1.99
CA ASN A 208 3.27 -2.09 2.96
C ASN A 208 2.56 -0.75 2.88
N ILE A 209 2.50 -0.06 4.01
CA ILE A 209 2.18 1.36 4.10
C ILE A 209 3.28 2.00 4.93
N VAL A 210 4.06 2.89 4.31
CA VAL A 210 5.10 3.68 4.97
C VAL A 210 4.57 5.10 5.14
N VAL A 211 4.77 5.69 6.31
CA VAL A 211 4.26 7.02 6.64
C VAL A 211 5.38 7.99 7.02
N SER A 212 5.18 9.28 6.82
CA SER A 212 6.11 10.29 7.32
C SER A 212 6.03 10.46 8.83
N GLY A 213 7.15 10.79 9.45
CA GLY A 213 7.30 10.88 10.91
C GLY A 213 6.43 11.94 11.58
N ASN A 214 6.00 12.97 10.86
CA ASN A 214 5.04 13.96 11.35
C ASN A 214 3.60 13.43 11.52
N LEU A 215 3.35 12.15 11.21
CA LEU A 215 2.17 11.41 11.64
C LEU A 215 2.36 10.73 13.02
N LEU A 216 3.53 10.91 13.66
CA LEU A 216 3.91 10.30 14.94
C LEU A 216 4.48 11.32 15.94
N ASP A 217 4.48 12.63 15.59
CA ASP A 217 5.09 13.68 16.40
C ASP A 217 4.29 14.04 17.67
N GLY A 218 3.05 13.55 17.75
CA GLY A 218 2.17 13.78 18.91
C GLY A 218 1.62 15.22 18.98
N GLU A 219 1.70 16.01 17.90
CA GLU A 219 1.19 17.37 17.88
C GLU A 219 -0.33 17.36 18.11
N LYS A 220 -0.73 18.02 19.21
CA LYS A 220 -2.13 18.02 19.66
C LYS A 220 -3.06 18.68 18.62
N GLY A 221 -4.16 18.00 18.31
CA GLY A 221 -5.16 18.48 17.36
C GLY A 221 -4.78 18.27 15.89
N LYS A 222 -3.64 17.61 15.61
CA LYS A 222 -3.24 17.19 14.28
C LYS A 222 -3.56 15.71 14.04
N LEU A 223 -3.74 15.37 12.78
CA LEU A 223 -3.94 13.98 12.37
C LEU A 223 -2.67 13.16 12.62
N GLN A 224 -2.83 12.04 13.31
CA GLN A 224 -1.76 11.12 13.70
C GLN A 224 -2.09 9.70 13.25
N ILE A 225 -1.07 8.86 13.06
CA ILE A 225 -1.31 7.43 12.91
C ILE A 225 -1.72 6.86 14.28
N LEU A 226 -2.79 6.08 14.29
CA LEU A 226 -3.37 5.52 15.50
C LEU A 226 -3.23 4.00 15.51
N LYS A 227 -3.15 3.43 16.71
CA LYS A 227 -3.31 1.99 16.88
C LYS A 227 -4.79 1.63 16.87
N ALA A 228 -5.13 0.49 16.25
CA ALA A 228 -6.47 -0.06 16.38
C ALA A 228 -6.79 -0.37 17.85
N GLU A 229 -8.06 -0.34 18.21
CA GLU A 229 -8.51 -0.73 19.54
C GLU A 229 -7.94 -2.10 19.94
N LYS A 230 -7.36 -2.18 21.12
CA LYS A 230 -6.68 -3.39 21.68
C LYS A 230 -5.44 -3.87 20.88
N SER A 231 -4.99 -3.13 19.84
CA SER A 231 -3.77 -3.44 19.13
C SER A 231 -2.56 -2.72 19.73
N LYS A 232 -1.43 -3.42 19.79
CA LYS A 232 -0.14 -2.81 20.10
C LYS A 232 0.60 -2.28 18.87
N PHE A 233 0.08 -2.54 17.66
CA PHE A 233 0.67 -2.21 16.38
C PHE A 233 -0.05 -1.03 15.73
N TYR A 234 0.67 -0.23 14.94
CA TYR A 234 0.11 0.81 14.10
C TYR A 234 -0.38 0.26 12.74
N GLY A 235 0.36 -0.70 12.18
CA GLY A 235 -0.08 -1.44 10.99
C GLY A 235 -1.09 -2.52 11.35
N ASN A 236 -1.97 -2.84 10.42
CA ASN A 236 -2.98 -3.88 10.57
C ASN A 236 -3.08 -4.71 9.29
N ILE A 237 -3.33 -6.02 9.44
CA ILE A 237 -3.59 -6.94 8.34
C ILE A 237 -5.06 -7.35 8.40
N PHE A 238 -5.79 -7.14 7.31
CA PHE A 238 -7.18 -7.56 7.23
C PHE A 238 -7.28 -9.02 6.83
N LYS A 239 -7.49 -9.87 7.83
CA LYS A 239 -7.58 -11.32 7.66
C LYS A 239 -8.92 -11.82 8.22
N ARG A 240 -9.76 -12.43 7.37
CA ARG A 240 -11.05 -13.00 7.75
C ARG A 240 -11.10 -14.47 7.35
N HIS A 241 -11.90 -15.27 8.07
CA HIS A 241 -12.02 -16.71 7.84
C HIS A 241 -12.38 -17.10 6.40
N TYR A 242 -13.16 -16.26 5.72
CA TYR A 242 -13.57 -16.49 4.32
C TYR A 242 -12.46 -16.19 3.30
N MET A 243 -11.38 -15.50 3.72
CA MET A 243 -10.22 -15.17 2.89
C MET A 243 -9.11 -16.21 3.00
N ILE A 244 -9.30 -17.25 3.79
CA ILE A 244 -8.25 -18.21 4.16
C ILE A 244 -8.53 -19.54 3.50
N GLN A 245 -7.49 -20.15 2.91
CA GLN A 245 -7.52 -21.53 2.44
C GLN A 245 -7.76 -22.47 3.62
N LYS A 246 -8.84 -23.25 3.56
CA LYS A 246 -9.28 -24.08 4.70
C LYS A 246 -8.60 -25.44 4.75
N GLU A 247 -8.22 -25.97 3.61
CA GLU A 247 -7.77 -27.35 3.46
C GLU A 247 -6.55 -27.45 2.52
N GLY A 248 -5.92 -28.63 2.50
CA GLY A 248 -4.80 -28.94 1.61
C GLY A 248 -3.47 -28.35 2.05
N GLN A 249 -2.49 -28.42 1.19
CA GLN A 249 -1.09 -28.00 1.41
C GLN A 249 -0.98 -26.53 1.84
N TYR A 250 -1.86 -25.67 1.32
CA TYR A 250 -1.84 -24.22 1.58
C TYR A 250 -2.84 -23.78 2.67
N LYS A 251 -3.23 -24.70 3.56
CA LYS A 251 -4.13 -24.37 4.68
C LYS A 251 -3.58 -23.20 5.52
N GLY A 252 -4.41 -22.20 5.73
CA GLY A 252 -4.03 -20.98 6.47
C GLY A 252 -3.53 -19.83 5.61
N TYR A 253 -3.17 -20.07 4.35
CA TYR A 253 -2.75 -19.06 3.39
C TYR A 253 -3.93 -18.24 2.87
N PRO A 254 -3.68 -17.09 2.23
CA PRO A 254 -4.73 -16.40 1.49
C PRO A 254 -5.38 -17.33 0.45
N LEU A 255 -6.70 -17.30 0.37
CA LEU A 255 -7.46 -18.06 -0.61
C LEU A 255 -7.35 -17.37 -1.96
N ARG A 256 -6.54 -17.92 -2.85
CA ARG A 256 -6.25 -17.38 -4.19
C ARG A 256 -7.45 -17.49 -5.11
N THR A 257 -7.54 -16.56 -6.06
CA THR A 257 -8.52 -16.64 -7.16
C THR A 257 -8.21 -17.79 -8.09
N PHE A 258 -6.92 -17.97 -8.41
CA PHE A 258 -6.41 -19.04 -9.26
C PHE A 258 -5.18 -19.71 -8.66
N VAL A 259 -5.00 -21.00 -8.94
CA VAL A 259 -3.75 -21.74 -8.76
C VAL A 259 -3.39 -22.33 -10.12
N GLY A 260 -2.36 -21.81 -10.77
CA GLY A 260 -2.16 -22.03 -12.20
C GLY A 260 -3.40 -21.60 -12.98
N ASN A 261 -3.94 -22.47 -13.83
CA ASN A 261 -5.15 -22.21 -14.62
C ASN A 261 -6.46 -22.62 -13.90
N ASN A 262 -6.37 -23.14 -12.67
CA ASN A 262 -7.54 -23.64 -11.94
C ASN A 262 -8.14 -22.53 -11.08
N PHE A 263 -9.40 -22.20 -11.36
CA PHE A 263 -10.18 -21.24 -10.56
C PHE A 263 -10.50 -21.81 -9.17
N GLN A 264 -10.12 -21.12 -8.11
CA GLN A 264 -10.32 -21.53 -6.72
C GLN A 264 -11.47 -20.75 -6.03
N GLY A 265 -12.00 -19.72 -6.69
CA GLY A 265 -13.05 -18.88 -6.12
C GLY A 265 -12.62 -17.99 -4.98
N GLY A 266 -11.32 -17.82 -4.77
CA GLY A 266 -10.76 -16.96 -3.73
C GLY A 266 -10.67 -15.49 -4.14
N PHE A 267 -10.03 -14.70 -3.29
CA PHE A 267 -10.04 -13.23 -3.36
C PHE A 267 -8.75 -12.66 -3.91
N SER A 268 -7.64 -13.07 -3.34
CA SER A 268 -6.29 -12.61 -3.63
C SER A 268 -5.32 -13.59 -2.98
N ASP A 269 -4.09 -13.62 -3.46
CA ASP A 269 -2.98 -14.32 -2.82
C ASP A 269 -2.29 -13.49 -1.73
N HIS A 270 -2.78 -12.28 -1.49
CA HIS A 270 -2.36 -11.41 -0.40
C HIS A 270 -3.54 -11.02 0.50
N PHE A 271 -3.27 -10.78 1.79
CA PHE A 271 -4.21 -10.13 2.69
C PHE A 271 -4.05 -8.61 2.61
N PRO A 272 -5.15 -7.83 2.53
CA PRO A 272 -5.08 -6.37 2.56
C PRO A 272 -4.49 -5.85 3.87
N VAL A 273 -3.81 -4.71 3.78
CA VAL A 273 -3.26 -3.98 4.92
C VAL A 273 -3.93 -2.63 5.10
N TYR A 274 -3.94 -2.12 6.32
CA TYR A 274 -4.50 -0.80 6.61
C TYR A 274 -3.89 -0.15 7.85
N ILE A 275 -4.02 1.16 7.93
CA ILE A 275 -3.68 1.98 9.09
C ILE A 275 -4.87 2.87 9.45
N TYR A 276 -4.90 3.36 10.68
CA TYR A 276 -5.81 4.40 11.12
C TYR A 276 -5.07 5.73 11.22
N ILE A 277 -5.70 6.79 10.72
CA ILE A 277 -5.25 8.17 10.90
C ILE A 277 -6.40 8.95 11.51
N GLY A 278 -6.15 9.67 12.59
CA GLY A 278 -7.14 10.45 13.32
C GLY A 278 -6.50 11.40 14.32
N LYS A 279 -7.34 12.14 15.07
CA LYS A 279 -6.95 13.06 16.16
C LYS A 279 -7.15 12.43 17.51
#